data_01f41384059946ceb7b3f54ad85c8941
#
_entry.id   01f41384059946ceb7b3f54ad85c8941
#
_cell.length_a   1.000
_cell.length_b   1.000
_cell.length_c   1.000
_cell.angle_alpha   90.00
_cell.angle_beta   90.00
_cell.angle_gamma   90.00
#
_symmetry.space_group_name_H-M   'P 1'
#
loop_
_entity.id
_entity.type
_entity.pdbx_description
1 polymer ?
#
loop_
_entity_poly.entity_id
_entity_poly.type
_entity_poly.pdbx_seq_one_letter_code
_entity_poly.pdbx_strand_id
1 'polypeptide(L)'
;YKFYNVFVCVLLLLVGAVFIYTPGDIAATQVFGFDGKATSVSTWVIYGAIFLYYLIATVFPIDAIIGKIYPIFGGILLFSAIGIFIGIFVTGMPLMNIWDSWAAPVLSLTGADGTVGTFTYADYFANGHFLPIFFVTVACGILSGFHSTQTAIISRTMKSERQGRNTFYNMMVLEGFIAMVWAAGAMGVYNLALQEPNASLATGTVGVVCKFLLGHVGGIIALIGVIVLPITSGDTALRALRLSLSETLHIDQSTNGKRIKLAVPIFALVIAILVFAKVNNDGFMILWRYFAWANQTLSLFAFLCITAWMFENGKGKWAWVPMIPGCFYTFICVTYIANAHIGFNIPWTPAYIIGVVCAAAYVVGCCVYGKKRAAKLAAK
;
A
#
# COMPACT_ATOMS: atom_id res chain seq x y z
N TYR A 1 -4.96 -1.95 -22.95
CA TYR A 1 -5.80 -2.81 -22.10
C TYR A 1 -5.01 -4.01 -21.56
N LYS A 2 -4.41 -4.88 -22.41
CA LYS A 2 -3.68 -6.09 -21.97
C LYS A 2 -2.53 -5.78 -21.00
N PHE A 3 -1.70 -4.79 -21.30
CA PHE A 3 -0.59 -4.37 -20.43
C PHE A 3 -1.09 -3.93 -19.03
N TYR A 4 -2.13 -3.10 -18.99
CA TYR A 4 -2.75 -2.66 -17.74
C TYR A 4 -3.27 -3.85 -16.92
N ASN A 5 -3.97 -4.79 -17.54
CA ASN A 5 -4.50 -5.97 -16.85
C ASN A 5 -3.40 -6.88 -16.26
N VAL A 6 -2.31 -7.09 -17.00
CA VAL A 6 -1.17 -7.86 -16.47
C VAL A 6 -0.59 -7.14 -15.26
N PHE A 7 -0.42 -5.83 -15.33
CA PHE A 7 0.11 -5.04 -14.23
C PHE A 7 -0.79 -5.07 -13.00
N VAL A 8 -2.11 -4.93 -13.18
CA VAL A 8 -3.13 -5.09 -12.12
C VAL A 8 -3.05 -6.47 -11.49
N CYS A 9 -2.95 -7.54 -12.30
CA CYS A 9 -2.86 -8.90 -11.77
C CYS A 9 -1.60 -9.11 -10.92
N VAL A 10 -0.45 -8.58 -11.37
CA VAL A 10 0.80 -8.63 -10.60
C VAL A 10 0.65 -7.87 -9.27
N LEU A 11 0.10 -6.65 -9.30
CA LEU A 11 -0.14 -5.90 -8.08
C LEU A 11 -1.05 -6.64 -7.10
N LEU A 12 -2.19 -7.14 -7.58
CA LEU A 12 -3.16 -7.85 -6.71
C LEU A 12 -2.58 -9.14 -6.12
N LEU A 13 -1.67 -9.79 -6.83
CA LEU A 13 -0.91 -10.94 -6.32
C LEU A 13 0.03 -10.54 -5.18
N LEU A 14 0.78 -9.43 -5.36
CA LEU A 14 1.66 -8.89 -4.32
C LEU A 14 0.87 -8.43 -3.09
N VAL A 15 -0.28 -7.76 -3.30
CA VAL A 15 -1.21 -7.38 -2.22
C VAL A 15 -1.64 -8.61 -1.42
N GLY A 16 -2.04 -9.69 -2.11
CA GLY A 16 -2.43 -10.93 -1.46
C GLY A 16 -1.32 -11.51 -0.56
N ALA A 17 -0.08 -11.51 -1.02
CA ALA A 17 1.06 -12.00 -0.26
C ALA A 17 1.41 -11.10 0.94
N VAL A 18 1.47 -9.76 0.74
CA VAL A 18 1.74 -8.78 1.81
C VAL A 18 0.65 -8.84 2.88
N PHE A 19 -0.61 -8.99 2.48
CA PHE A 19 -1.76 -8.99 3.39
C PHE A 19 -2.00 -10.36 4.09
N ILE A 20 -1.19 -11.37 3.79
CA ILE A 20 -1.02 -12.57 4.64
C ILE A 20 0.18 -12.37 5.56
N TYR A 21 1.31 -11.92 5.01
CA TYR A 21 2.55 -11.76 5.76
C TYR A 21 2.39 -10.80 6.94
N THR A 22 1.97 -9.56 6.65
CA THR A 22 1.94 -8.49 7.67
C THR A 22 1.02 -8.82 8.86
N PRO A 23 -0.28 -9.15 8.68
CA PRO A 23 -1.14 -9.49 9.81
C PRO A 23 -0.71 -10.79 10.50
N GLY A 24 -0.18 -11.76 9.75
CA GLY A 24 0.32 -13.01 10.30
C GLY A 24 1.54 -12.80 11.20
N ASP A 25 2.47 -11.95 10.78
CA ASP A 25 3.67 -11.63 11.54
C ASP A 25 3.34 -10.82 12.80
N ILE A 26 2.47 -9.80 12.68
CA ILE A 26 1.97 -9.01 13.83
C ILE A 26 1.23 -9.93 14.82
N ALA A 27 0.36 -10.80 14.35
CA ALA A 27 -0.35 -11.74 15.22
C ALA A 27 0.62 -12.68 15.94
N ALA A 28 1.54 -13.29 15.18
CA ALA A 28 2.53 -14.21 15.75
C ALA A 28 3.39 -13.55 16.83
N THR A 29 3.99 -12.40 16.52
CA THR A 29 5.00 -11.77 17.38
C THR A 29 4.41 -10.88 18.45
N GLN A 30 3.40 -10.06 18.13
CA GLN A 30 2.89 -9.03 19.03
C GLN A 30 1.70 -9.46 19.89
N VAL A 31 0.89 -10.43 19.40
CA VAL A 31 -0.28 -10.93 20.13
C VAL A 31 0.01 -12.25 20.83
N PHE A 32 0.56 -13.23 20.10
CA PHE A 32 0.83 -14.56 20.66
C PHE A 32 2.24 -14.72 21.26
N GLY A 33 3.16 -13.76 21.03
CA GLY A 33 4.52 -13.81 21.56
C GLY A 33 5.40 -14.92 20.98
N PHE A 34 5.10 -15.37 19.76
CA PHE A 34 5.94 -16.34 19.05
C PHE A 34 7.17 -15.65 18.46
N ASP A 35 8.20 -16.41 18.15
CA ASP A 35 9.48 -15.88 17.65
C ASP A 35 9.45 -15.29 16.23
N GLY A 36 8.34 -15.48 15.51
CA GLY A 36 8.18 -14.97 14.14
C GLY A 36 9.14 -15.55 13.09
N LYS A 37 9.97 -16.54 13.43
CA LYS A 37 10.96 -17.11 12.53
C LYS A 37 10.34 -18.03 11.46
N ALA A 38 11.04 -18.17 10.34
CA ALA A 38 10.65 -19.09 9.27
C ALA A 38 10.69 -20.57 9.71
N THR A 39 11.45 -20.89 10.77
CA THR A 39 11.56 -22.24 11.33
C THR A 39 10.45 -22.58 12.32
N SER A 40 9.67 -21.59 12.77
CA SER A 40 8.62 -21.76 13.78
C SER A 40 7.33 -22.30 13.16
N VAL A 41 6.92 -23.49 13.59
CA VAL A 41 5.66 -24.11 13.18
C VAL A 41 4.45 -23.26 13.57
N SER A 42 4.46 -22.64 14.76
CA SER A 42 3.38 -21.79 15.26
C SER A 42 3.14 -20.57 14.36
N THR A 43 4.20 -19.96 13.82
CA THR A 43 4.09 -18.87 12.85
C THR A 43 3.40 -19.32 11.57
N TRP A 44 3.77 -20.49 11.03
CA TRP A 44 3.14 -21.04 9.83
C TRP A 44 1.69 -21.46 10.04
N VAL A 45 1.30 -21.87 11.26
CA VAL A 45 -0.10 -22.15 11.60
C VAL A 45 -0.95 -20.89 11.48
N ILE A 46 -0.47 -19.74 11.95
CA ILE A 46 -1.18 -18.45 11.81
C ILE A 46 -1.31 -18.06 10.33
N TYR A 47 -0.21 -18.14 9.57
CA TYR A 47 -0.26 -17.86 8.13
C TYR A 47 -1.22 -18.79 7.39
N GLY A 48 -1.21 -20.09 7.76
CA GLY A 48 -2.12 -21.08 7.21
C GLY A 48 -3.59 -20.78 7.51
N ALA A 49 -3.91 -20.28 8.71
CA ALA A 49 -5.26 -19.89 9.08
C ALA A 49 -5.75 -18.69 8.23
N ILE A 50 -4.93 -17.65 8.06
CA ILE A 50 -5.26 -16.49 7.21
C ILE A 50 -5.41 -16.92 5.75
N PHE A 51 -4.50 -17.77 5.27
CA PHE A 51 -4.54 -18.30 3.92
C PHE A 51 -5.81 -19.12 3.66
N LEU A 52 -6.18 -20.01 4.58
CA LEU A 52 -7.40 -20.79 4.50
C LEU A 52 -8.65 -19.91 4.47
N TYR A 53 -8.67 -18.86 5.29
CA TYR A 53 -9.73 -17.86 5.25
C TYR A 53 -9.82 -17.23 3.86
N TYR A 54 -8.71 -16.79 3.25
CA TYR A 54 -8.72 -16.21 1.91
C TYR A 54 -9.19 -17.16 0.83
N LEU A 55 -8.79 -18.42 0.92
CA LEU A 55 -9.23 -19.45 -0.02
C LEU A 55 -10.75 -19.62 0.02
N ILE A 56 -11.32 -19.70 1.22
CA ILE A 56 -12.76 -19.80 1.43
C ILE A 56 -13.46 -18.53 0.93
N ALA A 57 -12.97 -17.36 1.33
CA ALA A 57 -13.56 -16.07 0.96
C ALA A 57 -13.51 -15.77 -0.55
N THR A 58 -12.47 -16.24 -1.24
CA THR A 58 -12.32 -16.04 -2.69
C THR A 58 -13.29 -16.93 -3.49
N VAL A 59 -13.62 -18.11 -3.00
CA VAL A 59 -14.49 -19.08 -3.69
C VAL A 59 -15.96 -18.87 -3.37
N PHE A 60 -16.28 -18.63 -2.10
CA PHE A 60 -17.65 -18.52 -1.61
C PHE A 60 -18.08 -17.05 -1.43
N PRO A 61 -19.38 -16.75 -1.62
CA PRO A 61 -19.92 -15.41 -1.34
C PRO A 61 -20.12 -15.20 0.17
N ILE A 62 -19.02 -14.96 0.90
CA ILE A 62 -19.07 -14.75 2.37
C ILE A 62 -19.52 -13.33 2.73
N ASP A 63 -19.72 -12.46 1.75
CA ASP A 63 -20.05 -11.05 1.92
C ASP A 63 -21.18 -10.77 2.90
N ALA A 64 -22.17 -11.67 2.97
CA ALA A 64 -23.31 -11.54 3.88
C ALA A 64 -22.94 -11.70 5.36
N ILE A 65 -21.91 -12.49 5.68
CA ILE A 65 -21.40 -12.71 7.05
C ILE A 65 -20.39 -11.63 7.40
N ILE A 66 -19.43 -11.43 6.54
CA ILE A 66 -18.33 -10.49 6.73
C ILE A 66 -18.84 -9.04 6.76
N GLY A 67 -19.81 -8.69 5.91
CA GLY A 67 -20.39 -7.36 5.87
C GLY A 67 -21.03 -6.88 7.19
N LYS A 68 -21.41 -7.80 8.08
CA LYS A 68 -21.89 -7.46 9.43
C LYS A 68 -20.74 -7.23 10.43
N ILE A 69 -19.60 -7.85 10.19
CA ILE A 69 -18.44 -7.80 11.08
C ILE A 69 -17.53 -6.60 10.74
N TYR A 70 -17.45 -6.22 9.48
CA TYR A 70 -16.59 -5.10 9.02
C TYR A 70 -16.83 -3.77 9.75
N PRO A 71 -18.07 -3.32 10.05
CA PRO A 71 -18.27 -2.10 10.81
C PRO A 71 -17.66 -2.15 12.22
N ILE A 72 -17.63 -3.32 12.86
CA ILE A 72 -17.00 -3.50 14.19
C ILE A 72 -15.50 -3.31 14.08
N PHE A 73 -14.87 -3.93 13.10
CA PHE A 73 -13.43 -3.79 12.87
C PHE A 73 -13.02 -2.37 12.45
N GLY A 74 -13.85 -1.74 11.61
CA GLY A 74 -13.68 -0.32 11.29
C GLY A 74 -13.78 0.58 12.51
N GLY A 75 -14.71 0.28 13.43
CA GLY A 75 -14.84 0.98 14.71
C GLY A 75 -13.60 0.81 15.61
N ILE A 76 -13.05 -0.41 15.71
CA ILE A 76 -11.82 -0.69 16.47
C ILE A 76 -10.63 0.06 15.86
N LEU A 77 -10.50 0.06 14.54
CA LEU A 77 -9.43 0.81 13.85
C LEU A 77 -9.53 2.31 14.11
N LEU A 78 -10.74 2.87 14.00
CA LEU A 78 -10.97 4.30 14.26
C LEU A 78 -10.69 4.65 15.72
N PHE A 79 -11.13 3.82 16.66
CA PHE A 79 -10.79 3.95 18.08
C PHE A 79 -9.28 3.93 18.30
N SER A 80 -8.57 3.02 17.64
CA SER A 80 -7.11 2.92 17.72
C SER A 80 -6.43 4.17 17.19
N ALA A 81 -6.86 4.68 16.03
CA ALA A 81 -6.31 5.89 15.44
C ALA A 81 -6.54 7.13 16.32
N ILE A 82 -7.75 7.28 16.88
CA ILE A 82 -8.07 8.36 17.82
C ILE A 82 -7.24 8.22 19.10
N GLY A 83 -7.14 7.01 19.64
CA GLY A 83 -6.35 6.74 20.83
C GLY A 83 -4.86 7.04 20.64
N ILE A 84 -4.27 6.63 19.52
CA ILE A 84 -2.89 6.96 19.14
C ILE A 84 -2.72 8.48 18.99
N PHE A 85 -3.64 9.13 18.28
CA PHE A 85 -3.63 10.59 18.12
C PHE A 85 -3.60 11.31 19.47
N ILE A 86 -4.50 10.97 20.36
CA ILE A 86 -4.56 11.56 21.73
C ILE A 86 -3.29 11.18 22.50
N GLY A 87 -2.85 9.92 22.43
CA GLY A 87 -1.66 9.41 23.11
C GLY A 87 -0.39 10.18 22.74
N ILE A 88 -0.20 10.55 21.48
CA ILE A 88 0.93 11.36 21.03
C ILE A 88 1.02 12.68 21.80
N PHE A 89 -0.11 13.38 21.99
CA PHE A 89 -0.13 14.66 22.72
C PHE A 89 -0.02 14.46 24.24
N VAL A 90 -0.70 13.47 24.80
CA VAL A 90 -0.68 13.21 26.24
C VAL A 90 0.70 12.77 26.72
N THR A 91 1.41 11.98 25.95
CA THR A 91 2.77 11.53 26.28
C THR A 91 3.86 12.57 25.96
N GLY A 92 3.50 13.66 25.27
CA GLY A 92 4.48 14.65 24.80
C GLY A 92 5.50 14.05 23.84
N MET A 93 5.05 13.09 23.00
CA MET A 93 5.92 12.39 22.07
C MET A 93 6.68 13.36 21.15
N PRO A 94 8.01 13.25 21.02
CA PRO A 94 8.80 14.17 20.23
C PRO A 94 8.52 13.99 18.74
N LEU A 95 7.69 14.86 18.20
CA LEU A 95 7.49 15.00 16.75
C LEU A 95 8.48 16.05 16.25
N MET A 96 9.38 15.62 15.39
CA MET A 96 10.38 16.54 14.82
C MET A 96 9.90 17.03 13.46
N ASN A 97 9.96 18.33 13.24
CA ASN A 97 9.83 18.90 11.91
C ASN A 97 11.11 18.65 11.12
N ILE A 98 10.96 18.39 9.83
CA ILE A 98 12.12 18.24 8.93
C ILE A 98 13.03 19.48 8.93
N TRP A 99 12.47 20.65 9.21
CA TRP A 99 13.17 21.93 9.27
C TRP A 99 13.96 22.10 10.57
N ASP A 100 13.41 21.69 11.69
CA ASP A 100 13.99 21.91 13.03
C ASP A 100 15.23 21.04 13.26
N SER A 101 15.27 19.88 12.60
CA SER A 101 16.36 18.91 12.74
C SER A 101 17.30 18.86 11.54
N TRP A 102 17.24 19.87 10.67
CA TRP A 102 17.99 19.87 9.42
C TRP A 102 19.51 19.69 9.60
N ALA A 103 20.08 20.21 10.68
CA ALA A 103 21.50 20.08 11.03
C ALA A 103 21.77 19.07 12.15
N ALA A 104 20.74 18.56 12.82
CA ALA A 104 20.92 17.60 13.91
C ALA A 104 21.14 16.18 13.38
N PRO A 105 22.04 15.37 13.98
CA PRO A 105 22.16 13.97 13.63
C PRO A 105 20.85 13.25 13.97
N VAL A 106 20.21 12.68 12.95
CA VAL A 106 18.86 12.13 13.08
C VAL A 106 18.91 10.64 13.38
N LEU A 107 19.93 9.94 12.92
CA LEU A 107 19.94 8.49 12.88
C LEU A 107 21.34 7.91 12.79
N SER A 108 21.60 6.86 13.57
CA SER A 108 22.55 5.85 13.18
C SER A 108 21.83 4.86 12.24
N LEU A 109 21.97 5.05 10.94
CA LEU A 109 21.50 4.08 9.96
C LEU A 109 22.61 3.09 9.66
N THR A 110 22.29 1.81 9.74
CA THR A 110 23.17 0.77 9.21
C THR A 110 22.98 0.75 7.69
N GLY A 111 24.01 1.13 6.95
CA GLY A 111 24.02 1.01 5.50
C GLY A 111 23.88 -0.45 5.07
N ALA A 112 23.58 -0.68 3.79
CA ALA A 112 23.52 -2.03 3.22
C ALA A 112 24.86 -2.80 3.30
N ASP A 113 25.94 -2.08 3.53
CA ASP A 113 27.31 -2.58 3.74
C ASP A 113 27.65 -2.84 5.22
N GLY A 114 26.70 -2.67 6.14
CA GLY A 114 26.89 -2.85 7.58
C GLY A 114 27.57 -1.66 8.27
N THR A 115 27.87 -0.57 7.57
CA THR A 115 28.44 0.63 8.17
C THR A 115 27.36 1.41 8.93
N VAL A 116 27.66 1.78 10.17
CA VAL A 116 26.80 2.64 10.99
C VAL A 116 27.24 4.09 10.76
N GLY A 117 26.42 4.86 10.04
CA GLY A 117 26.64 6.27 9.82
C GLY A 117 25.59 7.14 10.53
N THR A 118 26.04 8.26 11.10
CA THR A 118 25.11 9.32 11.57
C THR A 118 24.81 10.25 10.39
N PHE A 119 23.56 10.32 10.00
CA PHE A 119 23.10 11.21 8.94
C PHE A 119 22.29 12.36 9.52
N THR A 120 22.47 13.56 8.98
CA THR A 120 21.56 14.67 9.21
C THR A 120 20.40 14.59 8.21
N TYR A 121 19.29 15.27 8.46
CA TYR A 121 18.22 15.41 7.45
C TYR A 121 18.73 16.10 6.18
N ALA A 122 19.66 17.06 6.32
CA ALA A 122 20.29 17.70 5.17
C ALA A 122 21.05 16.69 4.31
N ASP A 123 21.84 15.80 4.94
CA ASP A 123 22.55 14.74 4.23
C ASP A 123 21.58 13.75 3.58
N TYR A 124 20.53 13.38 4.28
CA TYR A 124 19.49 12.48 3.75
C TYR A 124 18.76 13.13 2.56
N PHE A 125 18.47 14.42 2.62
CA PHE A 125 17.81 15.15 1.53
C PHE A 125 18.74 15.32 0.33
N ALA A 126 19.99 15.70 0.56
CA ALA A 126 20.97 15.95 -0.51
C ALA A 126 21.54 14.67 -1.12
N ASN A 127 21.91 13.69 -0.29
CA ASN A 127 22.64 12.48 -0.70
C ASN A 127 21.75 11.22 -0.65
N GLY A 128 20.69 11.23 0.14
CA GLY A 128 19.77 10.11 0.30
C GLY A 128 18.68 10.04 -0.77
N HIS A 129 18.68 10.95 -1.73
CA HIS A 129 17.68 10.98 -2.80
C HIS A 129 16.25 10.93 -2.29
N PHE A 130 15.93 11.80 -1.33
CA PHE A 130 14.69 11.82 -0.57
C PHE A 130 13.44 11.70 -1.44
N LEU A 131 13.33 12.49 -2.52
CA LEU A 131 12.12 12.52 -3.33
C LEU A 131 11.71 11.13 -3.86
N PRO A 132 12.52 10.41 -4.64
CA PRO A 132 12.10 9.11 -5.16
C PRO A 132 11.96 8.04 -4.07
N ILE A 133 12.76 8.08 -3.01
CA ILE A 133 12.72 7.06 -1.96
C ILE A 133 11.53 7.29 -1.02
N PHE A 134 11.37 8.51 -0.50
CA PHE A 134 10.30 8.83 0.45
C PHE A 134 8.92 8.65 -0.20
N PHE A 135 8.69 9.25 -1.37
CA PHE A 135 7.36 9.23 -1.99
C PHE A 135 6.96 7.86 -2.54
N VAL A 136 7.90 6.96 -2.81
CA VAL A 136 7.57 5.56 -3.10
C VAL A 136 7.11 4.83 -1.83
N THR A 137 7.67 5.14 -0.66
CA THR A 137 7.34 4.46 0.60
C THR A 137 6.01 4.90 1.20
N VAL A 138 5.55 6.14 0.96
CA VAL A 138 4.24 6.65 1.43
C VAL A 138 3.06 6.15 0.58
N ALA A 139 3.19 4.96 0.01
CA ALA A 139 2.11 4.29 -0.72
C ALA A 139 0.93 4.00 0.22
N CYS A 140 -0.23 3.82 -0.34
CA CYS A 140 -1.51 3.52 0.31
C CYS A 140 -2.11 4.67 1.15
N GLY A 141 -1.38 5.30 2.05
CA GLY A 141 -1.91 6.36 2.91
C GLY A 141 -2.14 7.71 2.20
N ILE A 142 -1.34 8.01 1.19
CA ILE A 142 -1.47 9.26 0.40
C ILE A 142 -1.93 8.96 -1.02
N LEU A 143 -1.35 7.93 -1.64
CA LEU A 143 -1.64 7.53 -3.01
C LEU A 143 -1.65 6.02 -3.15
N SER A 144 -2.77 5.44 -3.55
CA SER A 144 -2.90 4.00 -3.74
C SER A 144 -3.58 3.64 -5.06
N GLY A 145 -2.85 2.95 -5.90
CA GLY A 145 -3.40 2.34 -7.11
C GLY A 145 -4.40 1.21 -6.83
N PHE A 146 -4.31 0.60 -5.64
CA PHE A 146 -5.28 -0.40 -5.19
C PHE A 146 -6.70 0.17 -5.13
N HIS A 147 -6.88 1.44 -4.76
CA HIS A 147 -8.18 2.10 -4.79
C HIS A 147 -8.82 2.06 -6.19
N SER A 148 -8.04 2.22 -7.24
CA SER A 148 -8.57 2.17 -8.61
C SER A 148 -9.12 0.79 -8.98
N THR A 149 -8.55 -0.29 -8.44
CA THR A 149 -9.04 -1.65 -8.66
C THR A 149 -10.35 -1.91 -7.91
N GLN A 150 -10.52 -1.31 -6.74
CA GLN A 150 -11.72 -1.48 -5.90
C GLN A 150 -12.87 -0.58 -6.33
N THR A 151 -12.60 0.57 -6.93
CA THR A 151 -13.61 1.54 -7.36
C THR A 151 -14.66 0.90 -8.26
N ALA A 152 -14.26 0.05 -9.21
CA ALA A 152 -15.18 -0.63 -10.11
C ALA A 152 -16.16 -1.59 -9.39
N ILE A 153 -15.71 -2.23 -8.31
CA ILE A 153 -16.52 -3.15 -7.50
C ILE A 153 -17.47 -2.33 -6.61
N ILE A 154 -16.94 -1.34 -5.90
CA ILE A 154 -17.69 -0.51 -4.95
C ILE A 154 -18.77 0.31 -5.65
N SER A 155 -18.46 0.89 -6.82
CA SER A 155 -19.43 1.66 -7.59
C SER A 155 -20.68 0.86 -7.98
N ARG A 156 -20.55 -0.44 -8.18
CA ARG A 156 -21.68 -1.34 -8.48
C ARG A 156 -22.57 -1.62 -7.25
N THR A 157 -22.06 -1.42 -6.04
CA THR A 157 -22.79 -1.66 -4.79
C THR A 157 -23.48 -0.41 -4.25
N MET A 158 -23.14 0.78 -4.77
CA MET A 158 -23.76 2.04 -4.36
C MET A 158 -25.20 2.14 -4.84
N LYS A 159 -26.08 2.63 -3.96
CA LYS A 159 -27.52 2.84 -4.27
C LYS A 159 -27.79 4.11 -5.07
N SER A 160 -26.90 5.10 -5.00
CA SER A 160 -27.01 6.36 -5.73
C SER A 160 -25.65 7.05 -5.89
N GLU A 161 -25.49 7.88 -6.93
CA GLU A 161 -24.29 8.68 -7.15
C GLU A 161 -23.98 9.67 -6.02
N ARG A 162 -25.00 10.12 -5.26
CA ARG A 162 -24.82 11.01 -4.10
C ARG A 162 -23.96 10.38 -3.01
N GLN A 163 -23.94 9.06 -2.90
CA GLN A 163 -23.08 8.35 -1.95
C GLN A 163 -21.61 8.40 -2.35
N GLY A 164 -21.27 8.67 -3.62
CA GLY A 164 -19.91 8.66 -4.13
C GLY A 164 -18.98 9.61 -3.36
N ARG A 165 -19.45 10.80 -2.98
CA ARG A 165 -18.65 11.74 -2.18
C ARG A 165 -18.26 11.15 -0.82
N ASN A 166 -19.20 10.52 -0.13
CA ASN A 166 -18.92 9.92 1.19
C ASN A 166 -18.07 8.66 1.05
N THR A 167 -18.40 7.80 0.08
CA THR A 167 -17.76 6.50 -0.09
C THR A 167 -16.32 6.61 -0.60
N PHE A 168 -16.05 7.53 -1.53
CA PHE A 168 -14.71 7.67 -2.12
C PHE A 168 -13.95 8.84 -1.51
N TYR A 169 -14.43 10.07 -1.65
CA TYR A 169 -13.68 11.25 -1.25
C TYR A 169 -13.48 11.35 0.28
N ASN A 170 -14.56 11.32 1.05
CA ASN A 170 -14.46 11.49 2.50
C ASN A 170 -13.69 10.35 3.16
N MET A 171 -13.85 9.11 2.67
CA MET A 171 -13.11 7.96 3.20
C MET A 171 -11.62 8.05 2.88
N MET A 172 -11.22 8.52 1.71
CA MET A 172 -9.80 8.73 1.39
C MET A 172 -9.18 9.85 2.22
N VAL A 173 -9.91 10.92 2.52
CA VAL A 173 -9.45 11.96 3.44
C VAL A 173 -9.24 11.40 4.85
N LEU A 174 -10.18 10.58 5.33
CA LEU A 174 -10.07 9.91 6.62
C LEU A 174 -8.89 8.93 6.65
N GLU A 175 -8.71 8.15 5.59
CA GLU A 175 -7.57 7.23 5.45
C GLU A 175 -6.24 7.96 5.51
N GLY A 176 -6.09 9.08 4.77
CA GLY A 176 -4.89 9.91 4.81
C GLY A 176 -4.62 10.48 6.21
N PHE A 177 -5.65 10.92 6.93
CA PHE A 177 -5.52 11.36 8.31
C PHE A 177 -5.03 10.24 9.23
N ILE A 178 -5.64 9.05 9.15
CA ILE A 178 -5.24 7.87 9.93
C ILE A 178 -3.79 7.49 9.62
N ALA A 179 -3.40 7.50 8.34
CA ALA A 179 -2.03 7.20 7.92
C ALA A 179 -1.01 8.20 8.52
N MET A 180 -1.35 9.50 8.56
CA MET A 180 -0.50 10.52 9.20
C MET A 180 -0.37 10.30 10.72
N VAL A 181 -1.44 9.90 11.39
CA VAL A 181 -1.42 9.57 12.83
C VAL A 181 -0.47 8.40 13.10
N TRP A 182 -0.54 7.33 12.30
CA TRP A 182 0.37 6.20 12.40
C TRP A 182 1.82 6.56 12.10
N ALA A 183 2.05 7.39 11.08
CA ALA A 183 3.38 7.89 10.74
C ALA A 183 3.98 8.72 11.88
N ALA A 184 3.18 9.59 12.51
CA ALA A 184 3.60 10.38 13.67
C ALA A 184 3.92 9.48 14.87
N GLY A 185 3.08 8.49 15.15
CA GLY A 185 3.34 7.49 16.21
C GLY A 185 4.64 6.72 15.98
N ALA A 186 4.87 6.26 14.75
CA ALA A 186 6.10 5.56 14.37
C ALA A 186 7.34 6.46 14.49
N MET A 187 7.25 7.72 14.06
CA MET A 187 8.31 8.72 14.20
C MET A 187 8.67 8.95 15.67
N GLY A 188 7.67 9.11 16.52
CA GLY A 188 7.88 9.33 17.95
C GLY A 188 8.54 8.14 18.63
N VAL A 189 8.07 6.92 18.36
CA VAL A 189 8.67 5.67 18.86
C VAL A 189 10.13 5.55 18.41
N TYR A 190 10.41 5.90 17.18
CA TYR A 190 11.76 5.89 16.64
C TYR A 190 12.67 6.91 17.34
N ASN A 191 12.21 8.16 17.52
CA ASN A 191 12.96 9.22 18.19
C ASN A 191 13.22 8.91 19.68
N LEU A 192 12.35 8.11 20.33
CA LEU A 192 12.55 7.66 21.71
C LEU A 192 13.41 6.40 21.82
N ALA A 193 13.94 5.89 20.69
CA ALA A 193 14.72 4.64 20.64
C ALA A 193 14.02 3.43 21.29
N LEU A 194 12.69 3.38 21.21
CA LEU A 194 11.87 2.32 21.80
C LEU A 194 11.76 1.07 20.92
N GLN A 195 12.47 1.04 19.78
CA GLN A 195 12.46 -0.11 18.89
C GLN A 195 13.27 -1.27 19.46
N GLU A 196 12.67 -2.46 19.43
CA GLU A 196 13.40 -3.67 19.74
C GLU A 196 14.40 -3.99 18.62
N PRO A 197 15.67 -4.31 18.94
CA PRO A 197 16.73 -4.51 17.93
C PRO A 197 16.45 -5.62 16.91
N ASN A 198 15.56 -6.54 17.22
CA ASN A 198 15.26 -7.73 16.43
C ASN A 198 13.85 -7.74 15.81
N ALA A 199 13.06 -6.68 16.01
CA ALA A 199 11.76 -6.58 15.37
C ALA A 199 11.95 -6.24 13.88
N SER A 200 11.26 -6.96 13.00
CA SER A 200 11.11 -6.49 11.61
C SER A 200 10.54 -5.06 11.68
N LEU A 201 11.27 -4.10 11.11
CA LEU A 201 11.03 -2.66 11.25
C LEU A 201 9.55 -2.27 11.05
N ALA A 202 8.84 -2.92 10.13
CA ALA A 202 7.44 -2.59 9.83
C ALA A 202 6.46 -3.18 10.84
N THR A 203 6.55 -4.47 11.14
CA THR A 203 5.59 -5.19 11.98
C THR A 203 5.83 -4.96 13.47
N GLY A 204 7.09 -4.85 13.88
CA GLY A 204 7.49 -4.56 15.27
C GLY A 204 7.10 -3.15 15.71
N THR A 205 7.33 -2.14 14.87
CA THR A 205 7.00 -0.75 15.18
C THR A 205 5.51 -0.56 15.49
N VAL A 206 4.62 -1.23 14.78
CA VAL A 206 3.16 -1.19 15.04
C VAL A 206 2.84 -1.64 16.46
N GLY A 207 3.46 -2.74 16.92
CA GLY A 207 3.27 -3.25 18.27
C GLY A 207 3.74 -2.28 19.35
N VAL A 208 4.90 -1.67 19.14
CA VAL A 208 5.47 -0.69 20.08
C VAL A 208 4.60 0.55 20.16
N VAL A 209 4.18 1.13 19.02
CA VAL A 209 3.26 2.28 18.95
C VAL A 209 1.98 2.01 19.73
N CYS A 210 1.33 0.86 19.47
CA CYS A 210 0.10 0.51 20.15
C CYS A 210 0.27 0.36 21.66
N LYS A 211 1.28 -0.39 22.11
CA LYS A 211 1.49 -0.68 23.51
C LYS A 211 1.96 0.56 24.29
N PHE A 212 2.84 1.37 23.70
CA PHE A 212 3.36 2.57 24.34
C PHE A 212 2.29 3.65 24.52
N LEU A 213 1.49 3.92 23.49
CA LEU A 213 0.51 5.01 23.51
C LEU A 213 -0.83 4.63 24.15
N LEU A 214 -1.25 3.36 24.05
CA LEU A 214 -2.55 2.89 24.51
C LEU A 214 -2.48 1.98 25.74
N GLY A 215 -1.28 1.71 26.24
CA GLY A 215 -1.05 0.76 27.29
C GLY A 215 -1.30 -0.69 26.85
N HIS A 216 -1.22 -1.63 27.80
CA HIS A 216 -1.27 -3.07 27.45
C HIS A 216 -2.62 -3.48 26.85
N VAL A 217 -3.72 -3.15 27.50
CA VAL A 217 -5.08 -3.56 27.05
C VAL A 217 -5.49 -2.81 25.79
N GLY A 218 -5.38 -1.49 25.78
CA GLY A 218 -5.69 -0.67 24.61
C GLY A 218 -4.82 -1.03 23.42
N GLY A 219 -3.54 -1.34 23.66
CA GLY A 219 -2.60 -1.78 22.62
C GLY A 219 -2.99 -3.10 21.98
N ILE A 220 -3.46 -4.09 22.73
CA ILE A 220 -3.94 -5.36 22.17
C ILE A 220 -5.20 -5.16 21.35
N ILE A 221 -6.15 -4.34 21.81
CA ILE A 221 -7.36 -4.02 21.05
C ILE A 221 -6.99 -3.35 19.72
N ALA A 222 -6.07 -2.38 19.77
CA ALA A 222 -5.58 -1.70 18.58
C ALA A 222 -4.90 -2.67 17.59
N LEU A 223 -4.07 -3.58 18.09
CA LEU A 223 -3.40 -4.61 17.28
C LEU A 223 -4.41 -5.53 16.57
N ILE A 224 -5.49 -5.92 17.24
CA ILE A 224 -6.56 -6.71 16.61
C ILE A 224 -7.14 -5.94 15.40
N GLY A 225 -7.42 -4.65 15.56
CA GLY A 225 -7.89 -3.81 14.45
C GLY A 225 -6.91 -3.76 13.28
N VAL A 226 -5.61 -3.58 13.57
CA VAL A 226 -4.55 -3.54 12.55
C VAL A 226 -4.34 -4.89 11.87
N ILE A 227 -4.50 -6.00 12.58
CA ILE A 227 -4.40 -7.36 12.01
C ILE A 227 -5.57 -7.66 11.07
N VAL A 228 -6.78 -7.32 11.49
CA VAL A 228 -7.98 -7.68 10.74
C VAL A 228 -8.15 -6.84 9.48
N LEU A 229 -7.72 -5.59 9.49
CA LEU A 229 -7.85 -4.70 8.33
C LEU A 229 -7.18 -5.24 7.05
N PRO A 230 -5.90 -5.63 7.04
CA PRO A 230 -5.29 -6.25 5.85
C PRO A 230 -5.96 -7.58 5.47
N ILE A 231 -6.43 -8.35 6.44
CA ILE A 231 -7.13 -9.62 6.17
C ILE A 231 -8.39 -9.38 5.34
N THR A 232 -9.19 -8.38 5.70
CA THR A 232 -10.41 -8.04 4.96
C THR A 232 -10.11 -7.45 3.57
N SER A 233 -9.03 -6.69 3.44
CA SER A 233 -8.60 -6.12 2.16
C SER A 233 -7.96 -7.15 1.23
N GLY A 234 -7.23 -8.11 1.79
CA GLY A 234 -6.57 -9.19 1.03
C GLY A 234 -7.56 -10.14 0.36
N ASP A 235 -8.64 -10.45 1.05
CA ASP A 235 -9.73 -11.26 0.46
C ASP A 235 -10.33 -10.57 -0.78
N THR A 236 -10.63 -9.29 -0.71
CA THR A 236 -11.17 -8.52 -1.84
C THR A 236 -10.15 -8.38 -2.97
N ALA A 237 -8.86 -8.24 -2.65
CA ALA A 237 -7.79 -8.20 -3.64
C ALA A 237 -7.65 -9.50 -4.41
N LEU A 238 -7.63 -10.64 -3.73
CA LEU A 238 -7.52 -11.96 -4.39
C LEU A 238 -8.77 -12.31 -5.19
N ARG A 239 -9.94 -11.88 -4.72
CA ARG A 239 -11.19 -11.99 -5.47
C ARG A 239 -11.14 -11.14 -6.74
N ALA A 240 -10.68 -9.88 -6.66
CA ALA A 240 -10.50 -9.00 -7.80
C ALA A 240 -9.49 -9.58 -8.80
N LEU A 241 -8.37 -10.15 -8.32
CA LEU A 241 -7.39 -10.85 -9.16
C LEU A 241 -8.04 -11.99 -9.93
N ARG A 242 -8.78 -12.87 -9.24
CA ARG A 242 -9.48 -13.99 -9.88
C ARG A 242 -10.47 -13.51 -10.95
N LEU A 243 -11.25 -12.46 -10.66
CA LEU A 243 -12.20 -11.91 -11.61
C LEU A 243 -11.50 -11.26 -12.81
N SER A 244 -10.45 -10.47 -12.60
CA SER A 244 -9.68 -9.85 -13.67
C SER A 244 -9.02 -10.88 -14.59
N LEU A 245 -8.47 -11.95 -14.02
CA LEU A 245 -7.91 -13.06 -14.80
C LEU A 245 -9.00 -13.82 -15.58
N SER A 246 -10.18 -14.04 -14.96
CA SER A 246 -11.28 -14.73 -15.64
C SER A 246 -11.79 -13.95 -16.85
N GLU A 247 -11.90 -12.62 -16.73
CA GLU A 247 -12.27 -11.75 -17.86
C GLU A 247 -11.20 -11.76 -18.96
N THR A 248 -9.92 -11.66 -18.58
CA THR A 248 -8.81 -11.61 -19.54
C THR A 248 -8.63 -12.91 -20.29
N LEU A 249 -8.81 -14.04 -19.62
CA LEU A 249 -8.66 -15.39 -20.18
C LEU A 249 -9.98 -15.97 -20.70
N HIS A 250 -11.08 -15.22 -20.61
CA HIS A 250 -12.44 -15.67 -20.99
C HIS A 250 -12.86 -16.98 -20.30
N ILE A 251 -12.49 -17.15 -19.03
CA ILE A 251 -12.82 -18.33 -18.24
C ILE A 251 -14.13 -18.11 -17.50
N ASP A 252 -15.11 -18.98 -17.74
CA ASP A 252 -16.39 -18.95 -17.05
C ASP A 252 -16.22 -19.23 -15.55
N GLN A 253 -16.89 -18.44 -14.71
CA GLN A 253 -16.87 -18.49 -13.24
C GLN A 253 -18.24 -18.81 -12.63
N SER A 254 -19.15 -19.41 -13.40
CA SER A 254 -20.54 -19.67 -12.99
C SER A 254 -20.64 -20.67 -11.83
N THR A 255 -19.73 -21.64 -11.75
CA THR A 255 -19.74 -22.71 -10.74
C THR A 255 -18.55 -22.62 -9.80
N ASN A 256 -18.71 -23.10 -8.56
CA ASN A 256 -17.63 -23.12 -7.57
C ASN A 256 -16.42 -23.96 -8.05
N GLY A 257 -16.65 -25.04 -8.77
CA GLY A 257 -15.56 -25.84 -9.33
C GLY A 257 -14.69 -25.07 -10.33
N LYS A 258 -15.30 -24.23 -11.20
CA LYS A 258 -14.57 -23.35 -12.13
C LYS A 258 -13.81 -22.24 -11.39
N ARG A 259 -14.39 -21.70 -10.32
CA ARG A 259 -13.72 -20.71 -9.46
C ARG A 259 -12.49 -21.31 -8.77
N ILE A 260 -12.59 -22.53 -8.24
CA ILE A 260 -11.48 -23.25 -7.60
C ILE A 260 -10.35 -23.50 -8.61
N LYS A 261 -10.66 -23.96 -9.82
CA LYS A 261 -9.64 -24.23 -10.86
C LYS A 261 -8.78 -23.00 -11.16
N LEU A 262 -9.37 -21.81 -11.16
CA LEU A 262 -8.62 -20.55 -11.37
C LEU A 262 -7.95 -20.05 -10.08
N ALA A 263 -8.57 -20.29 -8.92
CA ALA A 263 -8.01 -19.86 -7.64
C ALA A 263 -6.75 -20.65 -7.26
N VAL A 264 -6.70 -21.96 -7.51
CA VAL A 264 -5.56 -22.81 -7.14
C VAL A 264 -4.21 -22.28 -7.65
N PRO A 265 -4.00 -21.97 -8.94
CA PRO A 265 -2.71 -21.44 -9.39
C PRO A 265 -2.40 -20.06 -8.80
N ILE A 266 -3.40 -19.19 -8.58
CA ILE A 266 -3.22 -17.91 -7.93
C ILE A 266 -2.68 -18.12 -6.51
N PHE A 267 -3.33 -18.98 -5.73
CA PHE A 267 -2.92 -19.26 -4.37
C PHE A 267 -1.58 -19.98 -4.26
N ALA A 268 -1.25 -20.84 -5.24
CA ALA A 268 0.08 -21.46 -5.32
C ALA A 268 1.18 -20.39 -5.51
N LEU A 269 0.95 -19.38 -6.35
CA LEU A 269 1.87 -18.26 -6.52
C LEU A 269 1.96 -17.40 -5.25
N VAL A 270 0.85 -17.13 -4.58
CA VAL A 270 0.83 -16.39 -3.30
C VAL A 270 1.66 -17.13 -2.24
N ILE A 271 1.50 -18.46 -2.13
CA ILE A 271 2.32 -19.27 -1.21
C ILE A 271 3.81 -19.18 -1.57
N ALA A 272 4.16 -19.30 -2.83
CA ALA A 272 5.56 -19.22 -3.27
C ALA A 272 6.19 -17.86 -2.89
N ILE A 273 5.47 -16.77 -3.12
CA ILE A 273 5.91 -15.41 -2.74
C ILE A 273 6.01 -15.28 -1.21
N LEU A 274 5.04 -15.80 -0.47
CA LEU A 274 5.02 -15.76 0.99
C LEU A 274 6.18 -16.54 1.60
N VAL A 275 6.45 -17.75 1.10
CA VAL A 275 7.58 -18.57 1.52
C VAL A 275 8.90 -17.87 1.22
N PHE A 276 9.07 -17.33 0.01
CA PHE A 276 10.24 -16.54 -0.34
C PHE A 276 10.43 -15.36 0.62
N ALA A 277 9.37 -14.59 0.86
CA ALA A 277 9.42 -13.42 1.74
C ALA A 277 9.75 -13.78 3.19
N LYS A 278 9.41 -15.00 3.65
CA LYS A 278 9.65 -15.42 5.03
C LYS A 278 10.99 -16.13 5.24
N VAL A 279 11.43 -16.89 4.26
CA VAL A 279 12.69 -17.67 4.35
C VAL A 279 13.91 -16.81 4.05
N ASN A 280 13.80 -15.85 3.14
CA ASN A 280 14.88 -14.92 2.81
C ASN A 280 14.94 -13.78 3.84
N ASN A 281 16.13 -13.44 4.34
CA ASN A 281 16.31 -12.37 5.33
C ASN A 281 15.79 -11.01 4.84
N ASP A 282 15.97 -10.69 3.56
CA ASP A 282 15.49 -9.46 2.94
C ASP A 282 14.16 -9.65 2.19
N GLY A 283 13.62 -10.86 2.22
CA GLY A 283 12.50 -11.25 1.37
C GLY A 283 11.26 -10.37 1.57
N PHE A 284 10.90 -10.05 2.81
CA PHE A 284 9.80 -9.15 3.09
C PHE A 284 10.05 -7.73 2.57
N MET A 285 11.26 -7.19 2.72
CA MET A 285 11.61 -5.85 2.24
C MET A 285 11.59 -5.78 0.72
N ILE A 286 12.03 -6.84 0.04
CA ILE A 286 11.94 -6.97 -1.41
C ILE A 286 10.47 -6.97 -1.84
N LEU A 287 9.64 -7.83 -1.22
CA LEU A 287 8.21 -7.90 -1.49
C LEU A 287 7.51 -6.54 -1.25
N TRP A 288 7.83 -5.88 -0.13
CA TRP A 288 7.28 -4.58 0.22
C TRP A 288 7.64 -3.49 -0.79
N ARG A 289 8.89 -3.45 -1.24
CA ARG A 289 9.36 -2.48 -2.24
C ARG A 289 8.67 -2.67 -3.60
N TYR A 290 8.53 -3.91 -4.07
CA TYR A 290 7.76 -4.20 -5.28
C TYR A 290 6.29 -3.82 -5.14
N PHE A 291 5.67 -4.15 -4.01
CA PHE A 291 4.30 -3.79 -3.71
C PHE A 291 4.11 -2.27 -3.70
N ALA A 292 4.93 -1.53 -2.97
CA ALA A 292 4.85 -0.08 -2.88
C ALA A 292 5.01 0.59 -4.26
N TRP A 293 6.03 0.20 -5.01
CA TRP A 293 6.27 0.72 -6.35
C TRP A 293 5.13 0.38 -7.33
N ALA A 294 4.67 -0.86 -7.35
CA ALA A 294 3.60 -1.29 -8.24
C ALA A 294 2.27 -0.61 -7.91
N ASN A 295 1.97 -0.42 -6.63
CA ASN A 295 0.78 0.26 -6.17
C ASN A 295 0.74 1.72 -6.64
N GLN A 296 1.84 2.46 -6.50
CA GLN A 296 1.92 3.84 -6.98
C GLN A 296 1.92 3.92 -8.51
N THR A 297 2.63 3.03 -9.19
CA THR A 297 2.63 2.98 -10.65
C THR A 297 1.23 2.74 -11.21
N LEU A 298 0.42 1.91 -10.54
CA LEU A 298 -0.97 1.69 -10.96
C LEU A 298 -1.81 2.96 -10.86
N SER A 299 -1.57 3.83 -9.86
CA SER A 299 -2.30 5.09 -9.73
C SER A 299 -2.06 6.05 -10.90
N LEU A 300 -0.92 5.94 -11.59
CA LEU A 300 -0.64 6.77 -12.78
C LEU A 300 -1.63 6.49 -13.91
N PHE A 301 -2.03 5.24 -14.09
CA PHE A 301 -3.07 4.89 -15.06
C PHE A 301 -4.43 5.48 -14.67
N ALA A 302 -4.75 5.53 -13.38
CA ALA A 302 -5.96 6.17 -12.89
C ALA A 302 -5.95 7.67 -13.18
N PHE A 303 -4.85 8.38 -12.88
CA PHE A 303 -4.70 9.80 -13.22
C PHE A 303 -4.79 10.07 -14.72
N LEU A 304 -4.20 9.20 -15.55
CA LEU A 304 -4.31 9.29 -17.01
C LEU A 304 -5.78 9.18 -17.46
N CYS A 305 -6.51 8.17 -16.93
CA CYS A 305 -7.91 7.95 -17.26
C CYS A 305 -8.79 9.12 -16.80
N ILE A 306 -8.58 9.65 -15.59
CA ILE A 306 -9.31 10.80 -15.06
C ILE A 306 -9.04 12.04 -15.91
N THR A 307 -7.78 12.28 -16.26
CA THR A 307 -7.39 13.42 -17.12
C THR A 307 -8.05 13.33 -18.50
N ALA A 308 -8.03 12.16 -19.13
CA ALA A 308 -8.69 11.93 -20.41
C ALA A 308 -10.20 12.17 -20.32
N TRP A 309 -10.84 11.62 -19.29
CA TRP A 309 -12.26 11.81 -19.03
C TRP A 309 -12.64 13.29 -18.84
N MET A 310 -11.80 14.08 -18.17
CA MET A 310 -12.03 15.52 -17.98
C MET A 310 -12.01 16.27 -19.32
N PHE A 311 -11.11 15.94 -20.23
CA PHE A 311 -11.11 16.49 -21.57
C PHE A 311 -12.36 16.10 -22.37
N GLU A 312 -12.76 14.83 -22.29
CA GLU A 312 -13.94 14.30 -23.00
C GLU A 312 -15.26 14.95 -22.54
N ASN A 313 -15.37 15.32 -21.27
CA ASN A 313 -16.60 15.86 -20.67
C ASN A 313 -16.57 17.40 -20.53
N GLY A 314 -15.78 18.11 -21.33
CA GLY A 314 -15.74 19.57 -21.34
C GLY A 314 -15.10 20.21 -20.09
N LYS A 315 -14.50 19.40 -19.22
CA LYS A 315 -13.83 19.85 -17.99
C LYS A 315 -12.32 20.05 -18.18
N GLY A 316 -11.85 20.21 -19.40
CA GLY A 316 -10.43 20.31 -19.75
C GLY A 316 -9.67 21.42 -19.00
N LYS A 317 -10.35 22.51 -18.62
CA LYS A 317 -9.75 23.58 -17.80
C LYS A 317 -9.30 23.11 -16.40
N TRP A 318 -9.86 21.99 -15.89
CA TRP A 318 -9.52 21.40 -14.62
C TRP A 318 -8.63 20.16 -14.75
N ALA A 319 -8.23 19.77 -15.96
CA ALA A 319 -7.42 18.57 -16.21
C ALA A 319 -6.05 18.61 -15.52
N TRP A 320 -5.55 19.81 -15.16
CA TRP A 320 -4.32 19.98 -14.38
C TRP A 320 -4.41 19.35 -12.98
N VAL A 321 -5.60 19.23 -12.38
CA VAL A 321 -5.79 18.68 -11.03
C VAL A 321 -5.27 17.23 -10.93
N PRO A 322 -5.70 16.27 -11.76
CA PRO A 322 -5.12 14.93 -11.78
C PRO A 322 -3.75 14.86 -12.48
N MET A 323 -3.45 15.79 -13.38
CA MET A 323 -2.22 15.76 -14.19
C MET A 323 -0.99 16.13 -13.37
N ILE A 324 -1.07 17.06 -12.41
CA ILE A 324 0.05 17.44 -11.55
C ILE A 324 0.52 16.28 -10.70
N PRO A 325 -0.31 15.63 -9.87
CA PRO A 325 0.14 14.46 -9.11
C PRO A 325 0.54 13.31 -10.03
N GLY A 326 -0.12 13.11 -11.16
CA GLY A 326 0.28 12.11 -12.15
C GLY A 326 1.67 12.35 -12.73
N CYS A 327 2.03 13.60 -13.05
CA CYS A 327 3.37 14.00 -13.49
C CYS A 327 4.41 13.75 -12.39
N PHE A 328 4.14 14.23 -11.17
CA PHE A 328 5.03 14.08 -10.03
C PHE A 328 5.32 12.61 -9.72
N TYR A 329 4.29 11.78 -9.59
CA TYR A 329 4.47 10.36 -9.31
C TYR A 329 5.01 9.56 -10.50
N THR A 330 4.84 10.02 -11.74
CA THR A 330 5.55 9.43 -12.90
C THR A 330 7.06 9.63 -12.72
N PHE A 331 7.48 10.84 -12.37
CA PHE A 331 8.89 11.10 -12.04
C PHE A 331 9.38 10.20 -10.90
N ILE A 332 8.65 10.11 -9.78
CA ILE A 332 9.01 9.29 -8.61
C ILE A 332 9.14 7.81 -8.98
N CYS A 333 8.10 7.21 -9.56
CA CYS A 333 8.05 5.78 -9.85
C CYS A 333 9.10 5.36 -10.87
N VAL A 334 9.33 6.18 -11.89
CA VAL A 334 10.31 5.88 -12.94
C VAL A 334 11.73 6.06 -12.43
N THR A 335 12.03 7.15 -11.71
CA THR A 335 13.34 7.37 -11.11
C THR A 335 13.68 6.27 -10.11
N TYR A 336 12.73 5.91 -9.25
CA TYR A 336 12.93 4.86 -8.26
C TYR A 336 13.26 3.51 -8.91
N ILE A 337 12.45 3.04 -9.85
CA ILE A 337 12.67 1.71 -10.46
C ILE A 337 13.92 1.69 -11.36
N ALA A 338 14.28 2.83 -11.95
CA ALA A 338 15.53 2.94 -12.70
C ALA A 338 16.75 2.72 -11.81
N ASN A 339 16.75 3.27 -10.58
CA ASN A 339 17.89 3.15 -9.67
C ASN A 339 17.82 1.93 -8.75
N ALA A 340 16.64 1.56 -8.26
CA ALA A 340 16.49 0.54 -7.21
C ALA A 340 17.08 -0.81 -7.60
N HIS A 341 17.68 -1.54 -6.63
CA HIS A 341 18.18 -2.90 -6.82
C HIS A 341 17.08 -3.89 -7.26
N ILE A 342 15.83 -3.62 -6.91
CA ILE A 342 14.67 -4.39 -7.40
C ILE A 342 14.33 -4.08 -8.87
N GLY A 343 14.96 -3.07 -9.49
CA GLY A 343 14.72 -2.61 -10.85
C GLY A 343 15.96 -2.72 -11.73
N PHE A 344 16.33 -1.60 -12.35
CA PHE A 344 17.39 -1.58 -13.37
C PHE A 344 18.79 -1.27 -12.80
N ASN A 345 18.91 -0.89 -11.55
CA ASN A 345 20.16 -0.56 -10.86
C ASN A 345 21.02 0.49 -11.60
N ILE A 346 20.37 1.47 -12.24
CA ILE A 346 21.03 2.56 -12.97
C ILE A 346 21.51 3.62 -11.96
N PRO A 347 22.68 4.24 -12.15
CA PRO A 347 23.13 5.33 -11.30
C PRO A 347 22.09 6.48 -11.20
N TRP A 348 22.09 7.21 -10.09
CA TRP A 348 21.08 8.22 -9.79
C TRP A 348 20.95 9.30 -10.86
N THR A 349 22.07 9.83 -11.37
CA THR A 349 22.03 10.92 -12.36
C THR A 349 21.25 10.55 -13.61
N PRO A 350 21.55 9.46 -14.34
CA PRO A 350 20.73 9.05 -15.47
C PRO A 350 19.32 8.61 -15.06
N ALA A 351 19.12 8.05 -13.86
CA ALA A 351 17.77 7.70 -13.38
C ALA A 351 16.89 8.94 -13.25
N TYR A 352 17.42 10.05 -12.72
CA TYR A 352 16.70 11.33 -12.66
C TYR A 352 16.36 11.88 -14.05
N ILE A 353 17.29 11.82 -15.00
CA ILE A 353 17.05 12.26 -16.38
C ILE A 353 15.91 11.45 -17.00
N ILE A 354 15.95 10.13 -16.87
CA ILE A 354 14.88 9.24 -17.36
C ILE A 354 13.54 9.60 -16.71
N GLY A 355 13.53 9.82 -15.39
CA GLY A 355 12.34 10.22 -14.65
C GLY A 355 11.73 11.53 -15.16
N VAL A 356 12.55 12.56 -15.37
CA VAL A 356 12.10 13.86 -15.90
C VAL A 356 11.55 13.72 -17.33
N VAL A 357 12.24 12.98 -18.20
CA VAL A 357 11.79 12.73 -19.58
C VAL A 357 10.45 12.02 -19.61
N CYS A 358 10.28 10.98 -18.79
CA CYS A 358 9.02 10.24 -18.70
C CYS A 358 7.88 11.10 -18.11
N ALA A 359 8.16 11.94 -17.11
CA ALA A 359 7.19 12.88 -16.56
C ALA A 359 6.75 13.92 -17.59
N ALA A 360 7.68 14.47 -18.37
CA ALA A 360 7.36 15.37 -19.47
C ALA A 360 6.54 14.67 -20.56
N ALA A 361 6.90 13.44 -20.93
CA ALA A 361 6.15 12.64 -21.89
C ALA A 361 4.73 12.32 -21.39
N TYR A 362 4.55 12.09 -20.08
CA TYR A 362 3.24 11.90 -19.46
C TYR A 362 2.35 13.14 -19.66
N VAL A 363 2.85 14.34 -19.34
CA VAL A 363 2.10 15.59 -19.49
C VAL A 363 1.74 15.85 -20.95
N VAL A 364 2.71 15.73 -21.86
CA VAL A 364 2.49 15.91 -23.32
C VAL A 364 1.47 14.88 -23.83
N GLY A 365 1.61 13.62 -23.43
CA GLY A 365 0.68 12.55 -23.80
C GLY A 365 -0.74 12.83 -23.32
N CYS A 366 -0.93 13.25 -22.07
CA CYS A 366 -2.22 13.65 -21.51
C CYS A 366 -2.86 14.79 -22.32
N CYS A 367 -2.10 15.85 -22.61
CA CYS A 367 -2.60 17.02 -23.35
C CYS A 367 -2.95 16.68 -24.80
N VAL A 368 -2.07 15.97 -25.51
CA VAL A 368 -2.28 15.62 -26.92
C VAL A 368 -3.44 14.65 -27.08
N TYR A 369 -3.44 13.57 -26.29
CA TYR A 369 -4.50 12.56 -26.36
C TYR A 369 -5.86 13.14 -25.94
N GLY A 370 -5.91 13.86 -24.82
CA GLY A 370 -7.13 14.44 -24.30
C GLY A 370 -7.76 15.43 -25.27
N LYS A 371 -6.96 16.35 -25.82
CA LYS A 371 -7.45 17.33 -26.83
C LYS A 371 -7.94 16.65 -28.11
N LYS A 372 -7.19 15.66 -28.63
CA LYS A 372 -7.61 14.91 -29.82
C LYS A 372 -8.93 14.18 -29.62
N ARG A 373 -9.12 13.60 -28.44
CA ARG A 373 -10.34 12.85 -28.12
C ARG A 373 -11.54 13.78 -27.92
N ALA A 374 -11.35 14.90 -27.22
CA ALA A 374 -12.37 15.94 -27.08
C ALA A 374 -12.83 16.48 -28.43
N ALA A 375 -11.89 16.76 -29.35
CA ALA A 375 -12.22 17.22 -30.71
C ALA A 375 -13.02 16.19 -31.53
N LYS A 376 -12.68 14.88 -31.39
CA LYS A 376 -13.44 13.80 -32.05
C LYS A 376 -14.87 13.65 -31.50
N LEU A 377 -15.08 13.91 -30.21
CA LEU A 377 -16.43 13.86 -29.61
C LEU A 377 -17.27 15.06 -29.99
N ALA A 378 -16.66 16.24 -30.10
CA ALA A 378 -17.34 17.46 -30.54
C ALA A 378 -17.74 17.44 -32.04
N ALA A 379 -17.08 16.59 -32.85
CA ALA A 379 -17.36 16.40 -34.25
C ALA A 379 -18.41 15.30 -34.55
N LYS A 380 -18.89 14.60 -33.53
CA LYS A 380 -20.01 13.65 -33.59
C LYS A 380 -21.30 14.28 -33.09
#